data_d143dfdb5e098764a80fa3adf4d7ee35
#
_entry.id   d143dfdb5e098764a80fa3adf4d7ee35
#
_cell.length_a   1.000
_cell.length_b   1.000
_cell.length_c   1.000
_cell.angle_alpha   90.00
_cell.angle_beta   90.00
_cell.angle_gamma   90.00
#
_symmetry.space_group_name_H-M   'P 1'
#
loop_
_entity.id
_entity.type
_entity.pdbx_description
1 polymer ?
#
loop_
_entity_poly.entity_id
_entity_poly.type
_entity_poly.pdbx_seq_one_letter_code
_entity_poly.pdbx_strand_id
1 'polypeptide(L)'
;MLLTIPTAVTPPWTTMLGFSLLPAIVMIAGAALAVWRAPGPKLRSAILHFAAGVIFSVVAVELLPDIVEHHAPYEVALGFGLGVATMLGLRYFTQRLEKKEESGEAGNAPAPSAGAGALPPTSSLPWGLLVAIGIDILIDGLLLGIGFAAGAKEGTLLAIALTIELLSLGLATAIELRQDGHGKGRAVAIVAGTSLMLLVGAGIGTTVLRGATGNLLEIVLSFGLAALLFLVTEKLLTEAHEETETPLLTLAFFVGFLLFLMLGMVA
;
A
#
# COMPACT_ATOMS: atom_id res chain seq x y z
N MET A 1 -18.80 -2.34 -42.16
CA MET A 1 -18.97 -2.98 -40.86
C MET A 1 -18.18 -2.09 -39.86
N LEU A 2 -18.87 -1.12 -39.28
CA LEU A 2 -18.26 -0.16 -38.34
C LEU A 2 -17.98 -0.90 -37.01
N LEU A 3 -16.72 -1.15 -36.70
CA LEU A 3 -16.27 -1.59 -35.40
C LEU A 3 -16.59 -0.47 -34.39
N THR A 4 -17.66 -0.65 -33.63
CA THR A 4 -17.92 0.13 -32.44
C THR A 4 -16.84 -0.22 -31.43
N ILE A 5 -15.87 0.70 -31.25
CA ILE A 5 -14.91 0.67 -30.13
C ILE A 5 -15.77 0.69 -28.86
N PRO A 6 -15.65 -0.31 -27.95
CA PRO A 6 -16.35 -0.24 -26.69
C PRO A 6 -15.83 0.98 -25.94
N THR A 7 -16.70 1.96 -25.73
CA THR A 7 -16.43 3.06 -24.81
C THR A 7 -16.16 2.44 -23.45
N ALA A 8 -14.97 2.66 -22.91
CA ALA A 8 -14.61 2.25 -21.57
C ALA A 8 -15.72 2.73 -20.62
N VAL A 9 -16.51 1.82 -20.11
CA VAL A 9 -17.56 2.10 -19.13
C VAL A 9 -16.82 2.40 -17.83
N THR A 10 -16.58 3.70 -17.59
CA THR A 10 -16.05 4.11 -16.29
C THR A 10 -16.98 3.59 -15.21
N PRO A 11 -16.49 2.78 -14.26
CA PRO A 11 -17.35 2.21 -13.23
C PRO A 11 -18.06 3.35 -12.48
N PRO A 12 -19.33 3.17 -12.09
CA PRO A 12 -20.06 4.19 -11.36
C PRO A 12 -19.32 4.47 -10.02
N TRP A 13 -19.33 5.73 -9.58
CA TRP A 13 -18.67 6.18 -8.35
C TRP A 13 -18.98 5.30 -7.12
N THR A 14 -20.18 4.74 -7.06
CA THR A 14 -20.60 3.82 -6.01
C THR A 14 -19.80 2.53 -5.98
N THR A 15 -19.45 1.98 -7.15
CA THR A 15 -18.62 0.79 -7.27
C THR A 15 -17.19 1.06 -6.82
N MET A 16 -16.61 2.18 -7.27
CA MET A 16 -15.25 2.57 -6.89
C MET A 16 -15.12 2.85 -5.39
N LEU A 17 -16.08 3.60 -4.82
CA LEU A 17 -16.11 3.83 -3.37
C LEU A 17 -16.26 2.53 -2.59
N GLY A 18 -17.11 1.60 -3.06
CA GLY A 18 -17.29 0.30 -2.44
C GLY A 18 -15.99 -0.51 -2.39
N PHE A 19 -15.27 -0.58 -3.50
CA PHE A 19 -14.00 -1.29 -3.58
C PHE A 19 -12.87 -0.59 -2.82
N SER A 20 -12.85 0.75 -2.72
CA SER A 20 -11.87 1.47 -1.91
C SER A 20 -12.14 1.35 -0.40
N LEU A 21 -13.38 1.15 0.01
CA LEU A 21 -13.74 0.92 1.40
C LEU A 21 -13.27 -0.44 1.91
N LEU A 22 -13.22 -1.46 1.05
CA LEU A 22 -12.83 -2.81 1.45
C LEU A 22 -11.42 -2.86 2.07
N PRO A 23 -10.35 -2.40 1.39
CA PRO A 23 -9.01 -2.38 1.99
C PRO A 23 -8.92 -1.50 3.23
N ALA A 24 -9.61 -0.35 3.27
CA ALA A 24 -9.63 0.52 4.44
C ALA A 24 -10.27 -0.18 5.67
N ILE A 25 -11.40 -0.85 5.49
CA ILE A 25 -12.06 -1.61 6.56
C ILE A 25 -11.18 -2.77 7.03
N VAL A 26 -10.54 -3.50 6.10
CA VAL A 26 -9.68 -4.63 6.41
C VAL A 26 -8.40 -4.17 7.13
N MET A 27 -7.86 -3.01 6.81
CA MET A 27 -6.77 -2.39 7.56
C MET A 27 -7.15 -2.14 9.02
N ILE A 28 -8.34 -1.58 9.26
CA ILE A 28 -8.87 -1.34 10.61
C ILE A 28 -9.10 -2.68 11.34
N ALA A 29 -9.61 -3.69 10.64
CA ALA A 29 -9.79 -5.03 11.20
C ALA A 29 -8.45 -5.68 11.58
N GLY A 30 -7.40 -5.48 10.75
CA GLY A 30 -6.02 -5.88 11.06
C GLY A 30 -5.52 -5.23 12.35
N ALA A 31 -5.70 -3.92 12.48
CA ALA A 31 -5.33 -3.20 13.70
C ALA A 31 -6.10 -3.71 14.94
N ALA A 32 -7.40 -3.95 14.81
CA ALA A 32 -8.21 -4.51 15.88
C ALA A 32 -7.73 -5.91 16.28
N LEU A 33 -7.41 -6.76 15.30
CA LEU A 33 -6.86 -8.09 15.53
C LEU A 33 -5.51 -8.03 16.26
N ALA A 34 -4.60 -7.16 15.82
CA ALA A 34 -3.29 -6.97 16.44
C ALA A 34 -3.37 -6.55 17.91
N VAL A 35 -4.33 -5.68 18.22
CA VAL A 35 -4.58 -5.18 19.58
C VAL A 35 -5.14 -6.28 20.50
N TRP A 36 -5.87 -7.24 19.93
CA TRP A 36 -6.43 -8.37 20.68
C TRP A 36 -5.43 -9.53 20.80
N ARG A 37 -4.85 -9.91 19.68
CA ARG A 37 -3.87 -11.02 19.59
C ARG A 37 -2.91 -10.75 18.45
N ALA A 38 -1.78 -10.12 18.76
CA ALA A 38 -0.74 -9.89 17.77
C ALA A 38 -0.32 -11.22 17.13
N PRO A 39 -0.35 -11.33 15.78
CA PRO A 39 0.17 -12.50 15.09
C PRO A 39 1.67 -12.63 15.34
N GLY A 40 2.16 -13.88 15.36
CA GLY A 40 3.60 -14.11 15.47
C GLY A 40 4.33 -13.64 14.21
N PRO A 41 5.64 -13.36 14.32
CA PRO A 41 6.44 -12.79 13.23
C PRO A 41 6.42 -13.66 11.96
N LYS A 42 6.44 -14.98 12.09
CA LYS A 42 6.35 -15.90 10.95
C LYS A 42 5.03 -15.79 10.17
N LEU A 43 3.91 -15.58 10.88
CA LEU A 43 2.61 -15.41 10.22
C LEU A 43 2.55 -14.08 9.49
N ARG A 44 3.11 -13.01 10.08
CA ARG A 44 3.22 -11.69 9.43
C ARG A 44 4.05 -11.79 8.16
N SER A 45 5.23 -12.41 8.22
CA SER A 45 6.09 -12.65 7.06
C SER A 45 5.37 -13.47 5.97
N ALA A 46 4.63 -14.51 6.34
CA ALA A 46 3.85 -15.30 5.38
C ALA A 46 2.76 -14.47 4.67
N ILE A 47 2.07 -13.59 5.40
CA ILE A 47 1.07 -12.67 4.81
C ILE A 47 1.74 -11.70 3.85
N LEU A 48 2.90 -11.13 4.20
CA LEU A 48 3.65 -10.23 3.34
C LEU A 48 4.14 -10.90 2.06
N HIS A 49 4.70 -12.13 2.15
CA HIS A 49 5.09 -12.92 0.98
C HIS A 49 3.88 -13.20 0.08
N PHE A 50 2.76 -13.59 0.68
CA PHE A 50 1.54 -13.85 -0.07
C PHE A 50 1.03 -12.59 -0.77
N ALA A 51 0.98 -11.44 -0.06
CA ALA A 51 0.59 -10.15 -0.62
C ALA A 51 1.50 -9.74 -1.78
N ALA A 52 2.82 -9.89 -1.61
CA ALA A 52 3.79 -9.60 -2.66
C ALA A 52 3.55 -10.47 -3.90
N GLY A 53 3.28 -11.76 -3.74
CA GLY A 53 2.93 -12.67 -4.84
C GLY A 53 1.66 -12.26 -5.56
N VAL A 54 0.64 -11.86 -4.82
CA VAL A 54 -0.64 -11.37 -5.35
C VAL A 54 -0.44 -10.12 -6.20
N ILE A 55 0.23 -9.09 -5.66
CA ILE A 55 0.47 -7.83 -6.38
C ILE A 55 1.36 -8.07 -7.61
N PHE A 56 2.38 -8.91 -7.47
CA PHE A 56 3.24 -9.26 -8.60
C PHE A 56 2.46 -9.96 -9.71
N SER A 57 1.47 -10.80 -9.39
CA SER A 57 0.57 -11.41 -10.36
C SER A 57 -0.28 -10.37 -11.09
N VAL A 58 -0.88 -9.39 -10.36
CA VAL A 58 -1.64 -8.30 -10.99
C VAL A 58 -0.77 -7.51 -11.96
N VAL A 59 0.45 -7.18 -11.55
CA VAL A 59 1.42 -6.47 -12.40
C VAL A 59 1.74 -7.27 -13.66
N ALA A 60 2.08 -8.55 -13.51
CA ALA A 60 2.56 -9.37 -14.62
C ALA A 60 1.46 -9.78 -15.60
N VAL A 61 0.23 -9.96 -15.12
CA VAL A 61 -0.86 -10.59 -15.89
C VAL A 61 -1.88 -9.57 -16.39
N GLU A 62 -2.12 -8.50 -15.64
CA GLU A 62 -3.12 -7.51 -16.01
C GLU A 62 -2.47 -6.22 -16.55
N LEU A 63 -1.56 -5.60 -15.82
CA LEU A 63 -1.01 -4.29 -16.22
C LEU A 63 0.04 -4.37 -17.32
N LEU A 64 0.96 -5.32 -17.23
CA LEU A 64 2.07 -5.40 -18.19
C LEU A 64 1.62 -5.74 -19.61
N PRO A 65 0.72 -6.71 -19.85
CA PRO A 65 0.20 -7.00 -21.18
C PRO A 65 -0.50 -5.79 -21.82
N ASP A 66 -1.33 -5.08 -21.06
CA ASP A 66 -2.06 -3.90 -21.52
C ASP A 66 -1.11 -2.81 -22.00
N ILE A 67 -0.07 -2.50 -21.21
CA ILE A 67 0.96 -1.52 -21.57
C ILE A 67 1.74 -1.95 -22.84
N VAL A 68 2.09 -3.23 -22.95
CA VAL A 68 2.85 -3.76 -24.10
C VAL A 68 2.02 -3.73 -25.39
N GLU A 69 0.73 -3.97 -25.32
CA GLU A 69 -0.16 -4.00 -26.48
C GLU A 69 -0.30 -2.64 -27.17
N HIS A 70 -0.19 -1.54 -26.43
CA HIS A 70 -0.32 -0.19 -26.97
C HIS A 70 0.92 0.33 -27.71
N HIS A 71 2.06 -0.36 -27.65
CA HIS A 71 3.29 -0.05 -28.43
C HIS A 71 3.80 1.38 -28.31
N ALA A 72 3.74 1.99 -27.11
CA ALA A 72 4.14 3.37 -26.81
C ALA A 72 5.45 3.45 -25.97
N PRO A 73 6.63 3.07 -26.51
CA PRO A 73 7.84 2.88 -25.71
C PRO A 73 8.37 4.15 -25.02
N TYR A 74 8.15 5.32 -25.60
CA TYR A 74 8.61 6.59 -25.01
C TYR A 74 7.73 7.00 -23.82
N GLU A 75 6.43 6.87 -23.94
CA GLU A 75 5.44 7.12 -22.89
C GLU A 75 5.63 6.15 -21.73
N VAL A 76 5.87 4.89 -22.04
CA VAL A 76 6.16 3.85 -21.05
C VAL A 76 7.46 4.16 -20.30
N ALA A 77 8.54 4.50 -21.01
CA ALA A 77 9.82 4.85 -20.38
C ALA A 77 9.69 6.09 -19.48
N LEU A 78 8.93 7.10 -19.93
CA LEU A 78 8.70 8.33 -19.18
C LEU A 78 7.84 8.06 -17.92
N GLY A 79 6.72 7.37 -18.07
CA GLY A 79 5.83 7.03 -16.96
C GLY A 79 6.52 6.15 -15.92
N PHE A 80 7.21 5.10 -16.36
CA PHE A 80 7.98 4.21 -15.51
C PHE A 80 9.10 4.95 -14.77
N GLY A 81 9.88 5.78 -15.49
CA GLY A 81 10.94 6.59 -14.89
C GLY A 81 10.41 7.57 -13.83
N LEU A 82 9.28 8.25 -14.11
CA LEU A 82 8.62 9.12 -13.15
C LEU A 82 8.12 8.33 -11.93
N GLY A 83 7.57 7.12 -12.12
CA GLY A 83 7.13 6.24 -11.04
C GLY A 83 8.29 5.88 -10.11
N VAL A 84 9.39 5.37 -10.66
CA VAL A 84 10.59 5.05 -9.87
C VAL A 84 11.15 6.28 -9.16
N ALA A 85 11.27 7.41 -9.85
CA ALA A 85 11.80 8.65 -9.25
C ALA A 85 10.90 9.14 -8.10
N THR A 86 9.58 9.06 -8.25
CA THR A 86 8.62 9.44 -7.22
C THR A 86 8.74 8.53 -6.01
N MET A 87 8.79 7.21 -6.20
CA MET A 87 8.88 6.23 -5.11
C MET A 87 10.22 6.34 -4.35
N LEU A 88 11.34 6.52 -5.07
CA LEU A 88 12.64 6.77 -4.45
C LEU A 88 12.67 8.09 -3.67
N GLY A 89 12.11 9.16 -4.26
CA GLY A 89 11.99 10.46 -3.61
C GLY A 89 11.17 10.38 -2.32
N LEU A 90 10.08 9.64 -2.35
CA LEU A 90 9.21 9.43 -1.22
C LEU A 90 9.90 8.63 -0.12
N ARG A 91 10.54 7.50 -0.46
CA ARG A 91 11.35 6.71 0.48
C ARG A 91 12.41 7.57 1.17
N TYR A 92 13.11 8.42 0.41
CA TYR A 92 14.08 9.33 0.98
C TYR A 92 13.46 10.36 1.93
N PHE A 93 12.27 10.85 1.59
CA PHE A 93 11.53 11.81 2.42
C PHE A 93 11.03 11.18 3.72
N THR A 94 10.43 9.99 3.66
CA THR A 94 9.93 9.27 4.85
C THR A 94 11.07 8.89 5.79
N GLN A 95 12.18 8.36 5.28
CA GLN A 95 13.37 8.07 6.07
C GLN A 95 13.98 9.30 6.75
N ARG A 96 13.87 10.47 6.13
CA ARG A 96 14.30 11.72 6.76
C ARG A 96 13.40 12.15 7.89
N LEU A 97 12.09 11.94 7.76
CA LEU A 97 11.13 12.25 8.82
C LEU A 97 11.37 11.37 10.06
N GLU A 98 11.52 10.05 9.86
CA GLU A 98 11.81 9.09 10.92
C GLU A 98 13.12 9.44 11.67
N LYS A 99 14.22 9.64 10.95
CA LYS A 99 15.50 10.05 11.55
C LYS A 99 15.44 11.37 12.30
N LYS A 100 14.59 12.30 11.88
CA LYS A 100 14.43 13.58 12.56
C LYS A 100 13.67 13.43 13.88
N GLU A 101 12.72 12.51 13.95
CA GLU A 101 12.04 12.17 15.21
C GLU A 101 12.97 11.48 16.19
N GLU A 102 13.69 10.46 15.76
CA GLU A 102 14.69 9.78 16.60
C GLU A 102 15.73 10.75 17.19
N SER A 103 16.22 11.69 16.39
CA SER A 103 17.17 12.71 16.84
C SER A 103 16.53 13.78 17.71
N GLY A 104 15.25 14.08 17.55
CA GLY A 104 14.49 15.03 18.37
C GLY A 104 14.16 14.48 19.76
N GLU A 105 13.85 13.19 19.86
CA GLU A 105 13.63 12.51 21.14
C GLU A 105 14.93 12.34 21.93
N ALA A 106 16.04 12.05 21.27
CA ALA A 106 17.36 11.97 21.91
C ALA A 106 17.84 13.33 22.50
N GLY A 107 17.40 14.45 21.90
CA GLY A 107 17.76 15.80 22.37
C GLY A 107 16.95 16.32 23.55
N ASN A 108 15.78 15.74 23.85
CA ASN A 108 14.87 16.17 24.89
C ASN A 108 14.82 15.23 26.11
N ALA A 109 15.67 14.22 26.19
CA ALA A 109 15.78 13.39 27.38
C ALA A 109 16.42 14.20 28.50
N PRO A 110 15.72 14.56 29.61
CA PRO A 110 16.35 15.19 30.74
C PRO A 110 17.37 14.23 31.34
N ALA A 111 18.56 14.74 31.68
CA ALA A 111 19.55 13.97 32.43
C ALA A 111 18.87 13.36 33.66
N PRO A 112 19.18 12.11 34.06
CA PRO A 112 18.54 11.45 35.19
C PRO A 112 18.86 12.21 36.49
N SER A 113 17.96 13.10 36.88
CA SER A 113 17.95 13.66 38.23
C SER A 113 17.34 12.61 39.16
N ALA A 114 18.16 12.02 40.00
CA ALA A 114 17.74 11.14 41.07
C ALA A 114 16.82 11.91 42.03
N GLY A 115 15.55 11.61 42.02
CA GLY A 115 14.63 12.04 43.07
C GLY A 115 13.27 12.49 42.54
N ALA A 116 12.26 11.76 43.01
CA ALA A 116 10.82 12.02 42.97
C ALA A 116 10.07 11.57 41.71
N GLY A 117 9.21 10.59 41.92
CA GLY A 117 7.97 10.22 41.22
C GLY A 117 7.79 10.72 39.77
N ALA A 118 8.60 10.29 38.86
CA ALA A 118 8.40 10.62 37.46
C ALA A 118 7.12 9.95 36.97
N LEU A 119 6.12 10.75 36.60
CA LEU A 119 5.01 10.29 35.74
C LEU A 119 5.63 9.65 34.49
N PRO A 120 5.09 8.52 34.01
CA PRO A 120 5.59 7.91 32.78
C PRO A 120 5.56 8.97 31.68
N PRO A 121 6.58 9.05 30.81
CA PRO A 121 6.60 10.01 29.72
C PRO A 121 5.29 9.88 28.97
N THR A 122 4.59 11.01 28.82
CA THR A 122 3.39 11.07 27.96
C THR A 122 3.88 10.66 26.58
N SER A 123 3.47 9.45 26.12
CA SER A 123 3.81 8.92 24.81
C SER A 123 3.39 9.95 23.76
N SER A 124 4.36 10.73 23.27
CA SER A 124 4.14 11.62 22.14
C SER A 124 3.72 10.77 20.95
N LEU A 125 2.81 11.29 20.13
CA LEU A 125 2.41 10.57 18.92
C LEU A 125 3.63 10.52 17.99
N PRO A 126 3.99 9.35 17.43
CA PRO A 126 5.09 9.24 16.46
C PRO A 126 4.63 9.85 15.12
N TRP A 127 4.69 11.16 15.01
CA TRP A 127 4.18 11.89 13.85
C TRP A 127 4.90 11.54 12.54
N GLY A 128 6.22 11.27 12.57
CA GLY A 128 7.00 10.89 11.39
C GLY A 128 6.54 9.55 10.84
N LEU A 129 6.37 8.56 11.72
CA LEU A 129 5.80 7.26 11.37
C LEU A 129 4.39 7.42 10.78
N LEU A 130 3.51 8.18 11.43
CA LEU A 130 2.13 8.35 10.98
C LEU A 130 2.04 9.09 9.64
N VAL A 131 2.89 10.09 9.42
CA VAL A 131 2.97 10.80 8.13
C VAL A 131 3.51 9.86 7.06
N ALA A 132 4.56 9.09 7.35
CA ALA A 132 5.13 8.12 6.41
C ALA A 132 4.08 7.08 5.98
N ILE A 133 3.39 6.45 6.94
CA ILE A 133 2.30 5.50 6.69
C ILE A 133 1.13 6.17 5.95
N GLY A 134 0.76 7.39 6.34
CA GLY A 134 -0.32 8.13 5.70
C GLY A 134 -0.06 8.44 4.23
N ILE A 135 1.18 8.79 3.89
CA ILE A 135 1.62 9.02 2.50
C ILE A 135 1.60 7.71 1.71
N ASP A 136 2.08 6.63 2.30
CA ASP A 136 2.09 5.31 1.71
C ASP A 136 0.66 4.85 1.34
N ILE A 137 -0.26 4.90 2.29
CA ILE A 137 -1.69 4.58 2.06
C ILE A 137 -2.35 5.52 1.04
N LEU A 138 -1.95 6.80 1.00
CA LEU A 138 -2.42 7.75 -0.01
C LEU A 138 -2.02 7.30 -1.42
N ILE A 139 -0.80 6.78 -1.58
CA ILE A 139 -0.29 6.27 -2.85
C ILE A 139 -1.00 4.99 -3.23
N ASP A 140 -1.21 4.07 -2.29
CA ASP A 140 -2.00 2.86 -2.53
C ASP A 140 -3.39 3.20 -3.04
N GLY A 141 -4.01 4.23 -2.46
CA GLY A 141 -5.27 4.79 -2.95
C GLY A 141 -5.15 5.34 -4.38
N LEU A 142 -4.09 6.12 -4.65
CA LEU A 142 -3.84 6.65 -5.99
C LEU A 142 -3.67 5.52 -7.02
N LEU A 143 -2.90 4.48 -6.67
CA LEU A 143 -2.70 3.28 -7.51
C LEU A 143 -4.02 2.54 -7.75
N LEU A 144 -4.87 2.44 -6.73
CA LEU A 144 -6.21 1.88 -6.88
C LEU A 144 -7.05 2.70 -7.88
N GLY A 145 -6.97 4.02 -7.80
CA GLY A 145 -7.62 4.92 -8.76
C GLY A 145 -7.11 4.74 -10.19
N ILE A 146 -5.79 4.55 -10.35
CA ILE A 146 -5.13 4.22 -11.64
C ILE A 146 -5.63 2.87 -12.16
N GLY A 147 -5.68 1.84 -11.32
CA GLY A 147 -6.19 0.52 -11.69
C GLY A 147 -7.62 0.57 -12.22
N PHE A 148 -8.49 1.35 -11.59
CA PHE A 148 -9.87 1.55 -12.09
C PHE A 148 -9.93 2.42 -13.37
N ALA A 149 -8.93 3.24 -13.63
CA ALA A 149 -8.83 3.97 -14.89
C ALA A 149 -8.39 3.05 -16.04
N ALA A 150 -7.57 2.03 -15.76
CA ALA A 150 -7.20 0.97 -16.69
C ALA A 150 -8.44 0.13 -17.07
N GLY A 151 -9.21 -0.30 -16.06
CA GLY A 151 -10.43 -1.07 -16.27
C GLY A 151 -11.07 -1.50 -14.94
N ALA A 152 -12.32 -1.96 -15.03
CA ALA A 152 -13.04 -2.44 -13.86
C ALA A 152 -12.42 -3.73 -13.28
N LYS A 153 -11.91 -4.61 -14.14
CA LYS A 153 -11.24 -5.86 -13.78
C LYS A 153 -9.93 -5.57 -13.07
N GLU A 154 -9.06 -4.74 -13.66
CA GLU A 154 -7.75 -4.35 -13.16
C GLU A 154 -7.88 -3.66 -11.80
N GLY A 155 -8.81 -2.70 -11.69
CA GLY A 155 -9.10 -2.02 -10.44
C GLY A 155 -9.63 -2.95 -9.35
N THR A 156 -10.49 -3.91 -9.68
CA THR A 156 -11.02 -4.88 -8.72
C THR A 156 -9.94 -5.83 -8.22
N LEU A 157 -9.11 -6.36 -9.10
CA LEU A 157 -8.00 -7.24 -8.74
C LEU A 157 -6.98 -6.51 -7.87
N LEU A 158 -6.66 -5.26 -8.23
CA LEU A 158 -5.78 -4.42 -7.42
C LEU A 158 -6.40 -4.10 -6.04
N ALA A 159 -7.71 -3.84 -5.97
CA ALA A 159 -8.40 -3.63 -4.69
C ALA A 159 -8.27 -4.84 -3.75
N ILE A 160 -8.42 -6.06 -4.29
CA ILE A 160 -8.25 -7.29 -3.51
C ILE A 160 -6.79 -7.45 -3.07
N ALA A 161 -5.83 -7.17 -3.96
CA ALA A 161 -4.41 -7.22 -3.66
C ALA A 161 -4.02 -6.26 -2.52
N LEU A 162 -4.41 -4.98 -2.64
CA LEU A 162 -4.20 -3.96 -1.62
C LEU A 162 -4.94 -4.28 -0.30
N THR A 163 -6.06 -5.00 -0.36
CA THR A 163 -6.75 -5.45 0.86
C THR A 163 -5.88 -6.36 1.71
N ILE A 164 -5.14 -7.26 1.09
CA ILE A 164 -4.22 -8.18 1.80
C ILE A 164 -3.01 -7.42 2.33
N GLU A 165 -2.46 -6.51 1.56
CA GLU A 165 -1.36 -5.65 1.97
C GLU A 165 -1.74 -4.77 3.16
N LEU A 166 -2.85 -4.03 3.05
CA LEU A 166 -3.31 -3.14 4.11
C LEU A 166 -3.76 -3.87 5.37
N LEU A 167 -4.17 -5.15 5.27
CA LEU A 167 -4.32 -6.01 6.44
C LEU A 167 -3.00 -6.10 7.22
N SER A 168 -1.91 -6.40 6.52
CA SER A 168 -0.58 -6.50 7.12
C SER A 168 -0.10 -5.17 7.69
N LEU A 169 -0.28 -4.08 6.93
CA LEU A 169 0.09 -2.74 7.38
C LEU A 169 -0.69 -2.30 8.63
N GLY A 170 -1.99 -2.59 8.70
CA GLY A 170 -2.81 -2.31 9.87
C GLY A 170 -2.38 -3.11 11.11
N LEU A 171 -2.02 -4.39 10.92
CA LEU A 171 -1.43 -5.22 11.97
C LEU A 171 -0.11 -4.60 12.47
N ALA A 172 0.82 -4.28 11.58
CA ALA A 172 2.13 -3.73 11.90
C ALA A 172 2.03 -2.41 12.67
N THR A 173 1.29 -1.45 12.11
CA THR A 173 1.11 -0.12 12.71
C THR A 173 0.49 -0.20 14.10
N ALA A 174 -0.51 -1.06 14.30
CA ALA A 174 -1.13 -1.21 15.61
C ALA A 174 -0.20 -1.85 16.64
N ILE A 175 0.67 -2.79 16.23
CA ILE A 175 1.69 -3.39 17.10
C ILE A 175 2.67 -2.31 17.53
N GLU A 176 3.19 -1.51 16.63
CA GLU A 176 4.16 -0.45 16.88
C GLU A 176 3.59 0.61 17.82
N LEU A 177 2.39 1.13 17.54
CA LEU A 177 1.70 2.06 18.44
C LEU A 177 1.48 1.47 19.85
N ARG A 178 1.29 0.16 19.97
CA ARG A 178 1.17 -0.53 21.24
C ARG A 178 2.51 -0.63 21.99
N GLN A 179 3.61 -0.85 21.27
CA GLN A 179 4.96 -0.85 21.82
C GLN A 179 5.34 0.53 22.34
N ASP A 180 4.91 1.60 21.67
CA ASP A 180 5.06 2.99 22.10
C ASP A 180 4.17 3.39 23.29
N GLY A 181 3.44 2.43 23.87
CA GLY A 181 2.62 2.64 25.06
C GLY A 181 1.21 3.19 24.81
N HIS A 182 0.78 3.31 23.55
CA HIS A 182 -0.57 3.79 23.25
C HIS A 182 -1.64 2.77 23.66
N GLY A 183 -2.77 3.26 24.17
CA GLY A 183 -3.92 2.41 24.56
C GLY A 183 -4.55 1.71 23.34
N LYS A 184 -5.16 0.52 23.58
CA LYS A 184 -5.77 -0.31 22.52
C LYS A 184 -6.72 0.48 21.60
N GLY A 185 -7.66 1.22 22.19
CA GLY A 185 -8.64 2.01 21.41
C GLY A 185 -7.98 3.15 20.62
N ARG A 186 -6.92 3.79 21.19
CA ARG A 186 -6.19 4.86 20.53
C ARG A 186 -5.40 4.34 19.32
N ALA A 187 -4.75 3.19 19.43
CA ALA A 187 -4.05 2.57 18.32
C ALA A 187 -5.00 2.27 17.14
N VAL A 188 -6.15 1.64 17.41
CA VAL A 188 -7.14 1.38 16.37
C VAL A 188 -7.70 2.67 15.77
N ALA A 189 -7.97 3.70 16.59
CA ALA A 189 -8.49 4.98 16.11
C ALA A 189 -7.48 5.71 15.20
N ILE A 190 -6.18 5.64 15.52
CA ILE A 190 -5.12 6.21 14.68
C ILE A 190 -5.08 5.49 13.33
N VAL A 191 -5.05 4.15 13.32
CA VAL A 191 -5.07 3.36 12.09
C VAL A 191 -6.34 3.65 11.26
N ALA A 192 -7.49 3.80 11.90
CA ALA A 192 -8.72 4.21 11.22
C ALA A 192 -8.61 5.60 10.60
N GLY A 193 -7.96 6.54 11.27
CA GLY A 193 -7.70 7.88 10.73
C GLY A 193 -6.76 7.84 9.51
N THR A 194 -5.67 7.06 9.59
CA THR A 194 -4.72 6.92 8.47
C THR A 194 -5.34 6.17 7.28
N SER A 195 -6.21 5.17 7.51
CA SER A 195 -6.90 4.45 6.44
C SER A 195 -7.79 5.34 5.56
N LEU A 196 -8.23 6.52 6.05
CA LEU A 196 -8.97 7.49 5.25
C LEU A 196 -8.12 8.07 4.10
N MET A 197 -6.78 8.06 4.24
CA MET A 197 -5.88 8.52 3.18
C MET A 197 -6.01 7.66 1.92
N LEU A 198 -6.38 6.38 2.06
CA LEU A 198 -6.68 5.52 0.91
C LEU A 198 -7.84 6.07 0.07
N LEU A 199 -8.92 6.48 0.72
CA LEU A 199 -10.09 7.03 0.03
C LEU A 199 -9.76 8.37 -0.65
N VAL A 200 -8.94 9.19 0.01
CA VAL A 200 -8.45 10.46 -0.58
C VAL A 200 -7.60 10.17 -1.81
N GLY A 201 -6.65 9.24 -1.72
CA GLY A 201 -5.80 8.81 -2.84
C GLY A 201 -6.62 8.25 -4.00
N ALA A 202 -7.53 7.33 -3.73
CA ALA A 202 -8.43 6.75 -4.74
C ALA A 202 -9.30 7.82 -5.41
N GLY A 203 -9.82 8.76 -4.64
CA GLY A 203 -10.58 9.91 -5.16
C GLY A 203 -9.73 10.79 -6.08
N ILE A 204 -8.49 11.11 -5.71
CA ILE A 204 -7.55 11.86 -6.55
C ILE A 204 -7.24 11.07 -7.83
N GLY A 205 -6.83 9.80 -7.72
CA GLY A 205 -6.48 8.96 -8.85
C GLY A 205 -7.59 8.89 -9.89
N THR A 206 -8.80 8.64 -9.44
CA THR A 206 -9.97 8.55 -10.33
C THR A 206 -10.39 9.89 -10.92
N THR A 207 -10.26 11.00 -10.20
CA THR A 207 -10.65 12.33 -10.72
C THR A 207 -9.64 12.86 -11.71
N VAL A 208 -8.35 12.71 -11.44
CA VAL A 208 -7.26 13.16 -12.31
C VAL A 208 -7.25 12.36 -13.62
N LEU A 209 -7.58 11.07 -13.56
CA LEU A 209 -7.54 10.18 -14.71
C LEU A 209 -8.87 10.05 -15.46
N ARG A 210 -9.91 10.76 -15.02
CA ARG A 210 -11.18 10.81 -15.75
C ARG A 210 -10.97 11.36 -17.16
N GLY A 211 -11.20 10.48 -18.14
CA GLY A 211 -11.04 10.85 -19.54
C GLY A 211 -9.59 10.87 -20.03
N ALA A 212 -8.64 10.34 -19.23
CA ALA A 212 -7.30 10.09 -19.73
C ALA A 212 -7.36 9.06 -20.85
N THR A 213 -6.84 9.42 -22.02
CA THR A 213 -6.80 8.58 -23.22
C THR A 213 -5.46 8.76 -23.92
N GLY A 214 -5.09 7.78 -24.74
CA GLY A 214 -3.85 7.86 -25.51
C GLY A 214 -2.61 7.99 -24.63
N ASN A 215 -1.67 8.85 -25.02
CA ASN A 215 -0.35 8.97 -24.38
C ASN A 215 -0.40 9.25 -22.88
N LEU A 216 -1.39 9.99 -22.39
CA LEU A 216 -1.51 10.29 -20.97
C LEU A 216 -1.86 9.01 -20.16
N LEU A 217 -2.76 8.18 -20.68
CA LEU A 217 -3.12 6.91 -20.05
C LEU A 217 -1.90 5.99 -19.95
N GLU A 218 -1.12 5.87 -21.04
CA GLU A 218 0.10 5.06 -21.08
C GLU A 218 1.14 5.48 -20.04
N ILE A 219 1.37 6.81 -19.93
CA ILE A 219 2.29 7.37 -18.93
C ILE A 219 1.82 7.01 -17.51
N VAL A 220 0.53 7.13 -17.24
CA VAL A 220 -0.03 6.88 -15.91
C VAL A 220 -0.05 5.40 -15.56
N LEU A 221 -0.41 4.52 -16.50
CA LEU A 221 -0.36 3.08 -16.28
C LEU A 221 1.07 2.60 -16.03
N SER A 222 2.03 3.12 -16.81
CA SER A 222 3.45 2.80 -16.62
C SER A 222 4.02 3.36 -15.31
N PHE A 223 3.53 4.52 -14.85
CA PHE A 223 3.80 5.03 -13.50
C PHE A 223 3.27 4.07 -12.44
N GLY A 224 2.02 3.62 -12.55
CA GLY A 224 1.40 2.66 -11.64
C GLY A 224 2.15 1.33 -11.62
N LEU A 225 2.56 0.83 -12.78
CA LEU A 225 3.39 -0.37 -12.91
C LEU A 225 4.69 -0.24 -12.11
N ALA A 226 5.41 0.86 -12.30
CA ALA A 226 6.66 1.11 -11.59
C ALA A 226 6.48 1.21 -10.07
N ALA A 227 5.42 1.92 -9.64
CA ALA A 227 5.11 2.07 -8.23
C ALA A 227 4.74 0.73 -7.57
N LEU A 228 3.93 -0.12 -8.23
CA LEU A 228 3.59 -1.45 -7.73
C LEU A 228 4.81 -2.39 -7.69
N LEU A 229 5.68 -2.35 -8.69
CA LEU A 229 6.93 -3.11 -8.67
C LEU A 229 7.83 -2.66 -7.52
N PHE A 230 7.94 -1.35 -7.30
CA PHE A 230 8.67 -0.79 -6.16
C PHE A 230 8.09 -1.25 -4.82
N LEU A 231 6.76 -1.20 -4.68
CA LEU A 231 6.04 -1.67 -3.51
C LEU A 231 6.39 -3.14 -3.19
N VAL A 232 6.34 -4.02 -4.19
CA VAL A 232 6.65 -5.43 -4.00
C VAL A 232 8.11 -5.64 -3.61
N THR A 233 9.05 -5.02 -4.32
CA THR A 233 10.49 -5.30 -4.17
C THR A 233 11.12 -4.60 -2.98
N GLU A 234 10.76 -3.35 -2.75
CA GLU A 234 11.44 -2.47 -1.79
C GLU A 234 10.70 -2.36 -0.45
N LYS A 235 9.42 -2.73 -0.41
CA LYS A 235 8.62 -2.70 0.81
C LYS A 235 8.23 -4.12 1.23
N LEU A 236 7.32 -4.76 0.50
CA LEU A 236 6.73 -6.03 0.95
C LEU A 236 7.75 -7.15 1.11
N LEU A 237 8.60 -7.37 0.12
CA LEU A 237 9.64 -8.41 0.20
C LEU A 237 10.74 -8.04 1.19
N THR A 238 11.13 -6.77 1.29
CA THR A 238 12.12 -6.32 2.28
C THR A 238 11.61 -6.58 3.70
N GLU A 239 10.38 -6.19 4.02
CA GLU A 239 9.76 -6.41 5.32
C GLU A 239 9.47 -7.90 5.57
N ALA A 240 9.08 -8.66 4.54
CA ALA A 240 8.88 -10.11 4.65
C ALA A 240 10.17 -10.87 5.00
N HIS A 241 11.33 -10.41 4.51
CA HIS A 241 12.65 -11.01 4.76
C HIS A 241 13.30 -10.58 6.09
N GLU A 242 12.67 -9.74 6.91
CA GLU A 242 13.12 -9.50 8.29
C GLU A 242 13.12 -10.77 9.14
N GLU A 243 12.25 -11.74 8.79
CA GLU A 243 12.24 -13.08 9.37
C GLU A 243 13.15 -14.03 8.60
N THR A 244 13.72 -15.00 9.33
CA THR A 244 14.53 -16.05 8.71
C THR A 244 13.74 -16.82 7.65
N GLU A 245 14.24 -16.83 6.44
CA GLU A 245 13.61 -17.51 5.30
C GLU A 245 13.40 -18.99 5.58
N THR A 246 12.21 -19.45 5.27
CA THR A 246 11.87 -20.87 5.27
C THR A 246 11.21 -21.23 3.94
N PRO A 247 11.34 -22.47 3.45
CA PRO A 247 10.68 -22.88 2.21
C PRO A 247 9.16 -22.63 2.20
N LEU A 248 8.53 -22.61 3.38
CA LEU A 248 7.11 -22.33 3.53
C LEU A 248 6.78 -20.85 3.28
N LEU A 249 7.63 -19.92 3.71
CA LEU A 249 7.46 -18.50 3.46
C LEU A 249 7.63 -18.17 1.98
N THR A 250 8.66 -18.73 1.35
CA THR A 250 8.84 -18.61 -0.10
C THR A 250 7.65 -19.20 -0.87
N LEU A 251 7.11 -20.35 -0.42
CA LEU A 251 5.94 -20.96 -1.01
C LEU A 251 4.72 -20.04 -0.93
N ALA A 252 4.56 -19.26 0.14
CA ALA A 252 3.45 -18.33 0.28
C ALA A 252 3.40 -17.30 -0.85
N PHE A 253 4.56 -16.79 -1.31
CA PHE A 253 4.64 -15.90 -2.47
C PHE A 253 4.10 -16.58 -3.74
N PHE A 254 4.57 -17.79 -4.05
CA PHE A 254 4.11 -18.51 -5.25
C PHE A 254 2.65 -18.91 -5.18
N VAL A 255 2.13 -19.21 -3.98
CA VAL A 255 0.70 -19.47 -3.78
C VAL A 255 -0.12 -18.22 -4.03
N GLY A 256 0.30 -17.06 -3.54
CA GLY A 256 -0.34 -15.78 -3.79
C GLY A 256 -0.36 -15.45 -5.29
N PHE A 257 0.78 -15.59 -5.95
CA PHE A 257 0.90 -15.40 -7.39
C PHE A 257 -0.04 -16.32 -8.18
N LEU A 258 0.00 -17.62 -7.90
CA LEU A 258 -0.80 -18.61 -8.63
C LEU A 258 -2.31 -18.42 -8.42
N LEU A 259 -2.73 -18.15 -7.19
CA LEU A 259 -4.15 -17.91 -6.89
C LEU A 259 -4.69 -16.70 -7.67
N PHE A 260 -3.92 -15.62 -7.73
CA PHE A 260 -4.32 -14.43 -8.45
C PHE A 260 -4.25 -14.58 -9.96
N LEU A 261 -3.24 -15.29 -10.46
CA LEU A 261 -3.18 -15.68 -11.87
C LEU A 261 -4.45 -16.45 -12.28
N MET A 262 -4.84 -17.43 -11.48
CA MET A 262 -6.08 -18.21 -11.75
C MET A 262 -7.33 -17.35 -11.63
N LEU A 263 -7.39 -16.45 -10.66
CA LEU A 263 -8.51 -15.52 -10.50
C LEU A 263 -8.64 -14.60 -11.73
N GLY A 264 -7.54 -14.04 -12.22
CA GLY A 264 -7.51 -13.20 -13.42
C GLY A 264 -7.94 -13.93 -14.70
N MET A 265 -7.73 -15.27 -14.77
CA MET A 265 -8.19 -16.07 -15.90
C MET A 265 -9.71 -16.36 -15.87
N VAL A 266 -10.35 -16.27 -14.73
CA VAL A 266 -11.78 -16.59 -14.53
C VAL A 266 -12.65 -15.33 -14.47
N ALA A 267 -12.09 -14.21 -14.01
CA ALA A 267 -12.74 -12.89 -13.94
C ALA A 267 -12.76 -12.21 -15.31
#